data_37fb0967cdb2f02205c81ce404d6ad68
#
_entry.id   37fb0967cdb2f02205c81ce404d6ad68
#
_cell.length_a   1.000
_cell.length_b   1.000
_cell.length_c   1.000
_cell.angle_alpha   90.00
_cell.angle_beta   90.00
_cell.angle_gamma   90.00
#
_symmetry.space_group_name_H-M   'P 1'
#
loop_
_entity.id
_entity.type
_entity.pdbx_description
1 polymer ?
#
loop_
_entity_poly.entity_id
_entity_poly.type
_entity_poly.pdbx_seq_one_letter_code
_entity_poly.pdbx_strand_id
1 'polypeptide(L)'
;MTGQMTDHVIVTDDGPIRILRLNRPDKKNALTDAMYETLSEALENAAVSKSIRCVVIAGGPEAFTAGADLQDFLRAAQHMEGLRPQATRFLHRIAHAGKPLVAAVEGVAIGIGTTMLLHCDYVVAAIDARFATPFVNLGLVPEAASSLLVPRLMGTRRAFELLVMGRPLNADDAKALGLVNEVVPAGEVEPEALKAARQIAALPAEAVAASRRLIRGSTAEIVRRIDEEAELFKRRLKSDEAKAAFEAFFSRKG
;
A
#
# COMPACT_ATOMS: atom_id res chain seq x y z
N MET A 1 -21.26 -14.31 9.43
CA MET A 1 -19.99 -15.02 9.64
C MET A 1 -19.01 -14.01 10.22
N THR A 2 -18.68 -14.14 11.49
CA THR A 2 -17.73 -13.28 12.19
C THR A 2 -16.35 -13.56 11.61
N GLY A 3 -15.80 -12.62 10.83
CA GLY A 3 -14.43 -12.69 10.35
C GLY A 3 -13.49 -12.81 11.55
N GLN A 4 -12.60 -13.79 11.54
CA GLN A 4 -11.52 -13.88 12.51
C GLN A 4 -10.65 -12.63 12.34
N MET A 5 -10.73 -11.71 13.31
CA MET A 5 -9.72 -10.66 13.45
C MET A 5 -8.38 -11.36 13.60
N THR A 6 -7.53 -11.24 12.59
CA THR A 6 -6.20 -11.85 12.66
C THR A 6 -5.30 -10.93 13.49
N ASP A 7 -4.51 -11.48 14.40
CA ASP A 7 -3.45 -10.75 15.12
C ASP A 7 -2.38 -10.13 14.20
N HIS A 8 -2.51 -10.36 12.87
CA HIS A 8 -1.59 -9.88 11.84
C HIS A 8 -1.81 -8.42 11.41
N VAL A 9 -2.95 -7.81 11.79
CA VAL A 9 -3.19 -6.36 11.72
C VAL A 9 -3.76 -5.92 13.05
N ILE A 10 -2.98 -5.14 13.79
CA ILE A 10 -3.39 -4.58 15.07
C ILE A 10 -3.99 -3.19 14.80
N VAL A 11 -5.24 -3.01 15.20
CA VAL A 11 -5.97 -1.74 15.08
C VAL A 11 -6.07 -1.12 16.46
N THR A 12 -5.48 0.06 16.64
CA THR A 12 -5.54 0.83 17.90
C THR A 12 -5.87 2.29 17.63
N ASP A 13 -6.48 2.94 18.60
CA ASP A 13 -6.79 4.37 18.53
C ASP A 13 -5.98 5.13 19.62
N ASP A 14 -5.21 6.15 19.19
CA ASP A 14 -4.53 7.11 20.05
C ASP A 14 -5.23 8.48 19.90
N GLY A 15 -6.20 8.73 20.75
CA GLY A 15 -7.05 9.90 20.65
C GLY A 15 -7.75 9.97 19.27
N PRO A 16 -7.51 11.02 18.46
CA PRO A 16 -8.13 11.16 17.15
C PRO A 16 -7.41 10.39 16.03
N ILE A 17 -6.41 9.58 16.33
CA ILE A 17 -5.58 8.88 15.36
C ILE A 17 -5.85 7.39 15.46
N ARG A 18 -6.24 6.77 14.36
CA ARG A 18 -6.28 5.31 14.22
C ARG A 18 -4.96 4.80 13.67
N ILE A 19 -4.38 3.80 14.33
CA ILE A 19 -3.13 3.16 13.91
C ILE A 19 -3.46 1.75 13.41
N LEU A 20 -3.08 1.47 12.16
CA LEU A 20 -3.18 0.18 11.51
C LEU A 20 -1.76 -0.39 11.42
N ARG A 21 -1.41 -1.27 12.36
CA ARG A 21 -0.09 -1.88 12.40
C ARG A 21 -0.09 -3.24 11.75
N LEU A 22 0.72 -3.40 10.71
CA LEU A 22 1.02 -4.70 10.12
C LEU A 22 1.90 -5.50 11.09
N ASN A 23 1.45 -6.67 11.49
CA ASN A 23 2.06 -7.48 12.56
C ASN A 23 2.20 -8.95 12.17
N ARG A 24 2.98 -9.20 11.11
CA ARG A 24 3.36 -10.54 10.64
C ARG A 24 4.85 -10.58 10.30
N PRO A 25 5.73 -10.33 11.32
CA PRO A 25 7.16 -10.10 11.09
C PRO A 25 7.87 -11.33 10.51
N ASP A 26 7.47 -12.55 10.86
CA ASP A 26 7.99 -13.82 10.35
C ASP A 26 7.86 -13.96 8.82
N LYS A 27 6.94 -13.23 8.21
CA LYS A 27 6.69 -13.15 6.77
C LYS A 27 6.93 -11.73 6.21
N LYS A 28 7.69 -10.89 6.92
CA LYS A 28 7.95 -9.50 6.53
C LYS A 28 6.67 -8.74 6.18
N ASN A 29 5.64 -8.94 6.98
CA ASN A 29 4.31 -8.35 6.81
C ASN A 29 3.67 -8.59 5.42
N ALA A 30 3.95 -9.74 4.78
CA ALA A 30 3.26 -10.13 3.55
C ALA A 30 1.75 -10.21 3.79
N LEU A 31 0.97 -9.52 2.94
CA LEU A 31 -0.46 -9.30 3.12
C LEU A 31 -1.27 -10.52 2.68
N THR A 32 -2.01 -11.08 3.63
CA THR A 32 -3.01 -12.14 3.39
C THR A 32 -4.39 -11.51 3.17
N ASP A 33 -5.36 -12.32 2.70
CA ASP A 33 -6.75 -11.88 2.53
C ASP A 33 -7.36 -11.36 3.83
N ALA A 34 -7.12 -12.05 4.93
CA ALA A 34 -7.61 -11.63 6.23
C ALA A 34 -7.01 -10.27 6.66
N MET A 35 -5.75 -9.98 6.30
CA MET A 35 -5.15 -8.66 6.54
C MET A 35 -5.80 -7.60 5.66
N TYR A 36 -6.05 -7.87 4.37
CA TYR A 36 -6.77 -6.96 3.49
C TYR A 36 -8.18 -6.66 3.99
N GLU A 37 -8.88 -7.67 4.50
CA GLU A 37 -10.21 -7.51 5.07
C GLU A 37 -10.18 -6.60 6.30
N THR A 38 -9.31 -6.89 7.28
CA THR A 38 -9.14 -6.06 8.50
C THR A 38 -8.77 -4.62 8.15
N LEU A 39 -7.83 -4.40 7.21
CA LEU A 39 -7.45 -3.06 6.76
C LEU A 39 -8.64 -2.33 6.11
N SER A 40 -9.42 -3.02 5.29
CA SER A 40 -10.59 -2.45 4.62
C SER A 40 -11.66 -2.02 5.62
N GLU A 41 -11.99 -2.89 6.58
CA GLU A 41 -12.96 -2.60 7.64
C GLU A 41 -12.50 -1.46 8.55
N ALA A 42 -11.21 -1.42 8.90
CA ALA A 42 -10.65 -0.36 9.72
C ALA A 42 -10.71 1.01 9.02
N LEU A 43 -10.47 1.07 7.69
CA LEU A 43 -10.63 2.28 6.89
C LEU A 43 -12.09 2.70 6.76
N GLU A 44 -13.02 1.76 6.55
CA GLU A 44 -14.45 2.02 6.50
C GLU A 44 -14.96 2.59 7.84
N ASN A 45 -14.60 1.94 8.94
CA ASN A 45 -14.98 2.39 10.28
C ASN A 45 -14.37 3.76 10.62
N ALA A 46 -13.14 4.04 10.21
CA ALA A 46 -12.53 5.36 10.39
C ALA A 46 -13.27 6.44 9.60
N ALA A 47 -13.71 6.13 8.37
CA ALA A 47 -14.38 7.10 7.50
C ALA A 47 -15.65 7.67 8.13
N VAL A 48 -16.47 6.83 8.81
CA VAL A 48 -17.72 7.23 9.45
C VAL A 48 -17.56 7.70 10.89
N SER A 49 -16.41 7.45 11.51
CA SER A 49 -16.13 7.85 12.89
C SER A 49 -15.99 9.37 13.01
N LYS A 50 -16.69 9.95 14.00
CA LYS A 50 -16.55 11.37 14.35
C LYS A 50 -15.31 11.65 15.20
N SER A 51 -14.84 10.65 15.96
CA SER A 51 -13.65 10.77 16.83
C SER A 51 -12.35 10.65 16.03
N ILE A 52 -12.31 9.82 14.98
CA ILE A 52 -11.09 9.62 14.18
C ILE A 52 -10.93 10.74 13.16
N ARG A 53 -9.75 11.33 13.15
CA ARG A 53 -9.38 12.48 12.31
C ARG A 53 -8.29 12.14 11.30
N CYS A 54 -7.44 11.15 11.60
CA CYS A 54 -6.33 10.69 10.76
C CYS A 54 -6.11 9.20 10.97
N VAL A 55 -5.60 8.51 9.95
CA VAL A 55 -5.21 7.10 10.03
C VAL A 55 -3.72 6.99 9.74
N VAL A 56 -3.00 6.23 10.55
CA VAL A 56 -1.59 5.88 10.35
C VAL A 56 -1.50 4.40 9.96
N ILE A 57 -0.79 4.09 8.89
CA ILE A 57 -0.44 2.72 8.51
C ILE A 57 1.04 2.52 8.84
N ALA A 58 1.35 1.55 9.69
CA ALA A 58 2.71 1.27 10.13
C ALA A 58 3.08 -0.19 9.91
N GLY A 59 4.34 -0.44 9.62
CA GLY A 59 4.92 -1.79 9.58
C GLY A 59 5.77 -2.09 10.81
N GLY A 60 6.77 -2.92 10.64
CA GLY A 60 7.82 -3.19 11.61
C GLY A 60 9.20 -2.77 11.10
N PRO A 61 10.23 -2.85 11.93
CA PRO A 61 11.56 -2.32 11.62
C PRO A 61 12.23 -2.99 10.40
N GLU A 62 11.99 -4.27 10.16
CA GLU A 62 12.57 -4.97 9.01
C GLU A 62 11.77 -4.79 7.72
N ALA A 63 10.47 -4.60 7.85
CA ALA A 63 9.58 -4.47 6.70
C ALA A 63 8.33 -3.67 7.05
N PHE A 64 8.04 -2.66 6.24
CA PHE A 64 6.70 -2.13 6.14
C PHE A 64 5.77 -3.25 5.64
N THR A 65 6.02 -3.75 4.43
CA THR A 65 5.43 -5.01 3.94
C THR A 65 6.21 -5.54 2.74
N ALA A 66 6.37 -6.86 2.67
CA ALA A 66 6.91 -7.56 1.50
C ALA A 66 5.88 -7.68 0.34
N GLY A 67 4.72 -7.02 0.45
CA GLY A 67 3.67 -7.07 -0.56
C GLY A 67 2.65 -8.16 -0.31
N ALA A 68 1.92 -8.57 -1.35
CA ALA A 68 0.95 -9.64 -1.24
C ALA A 68 1.62 -10.99 -0.96
N ASP A 69 0.96 -11.84 -0.16
CA ASP A 69 1.48 -13.18 0.13
C ASP A 69 1.47 -14.03 -1.14
N LEU A 70 2.68 -14.43 -1.60
CA LEU A 70 2.84 -15.17 -2.86
C LEU A 70 2.23 -16.57 -2.82
N GLN A 71 2.08 -17.19 -1.64
CA GLN A 71 1.38 -18.48 -1.52
C GLN A 71 -0.10 -18.32 -1.82
N ASP A 72 -0.67 -17.19 -1.42
CA ASP A 72 -2.04 -16.84 -1.75
C ASP A 72 -2.21 -16.58 -3.25
N PHE A 73 -1.21 -15.94 -3.89
CA PHE A 73 -1.19 -15.80 -5.37
C PHE A 73 -1.15 -17.14 -6.09
N LEU A 74 -0.34 -18.09 -5.63
CA LEU A 74 -0.28 -19.43 -6.25
C LEU A 74 -1.63 -20.15 -6.14
N ARG A 75 -2.29 -20.08 -4.99
CA ARG A 75 -3.63 -20.63 -4.81
C ARG A 75 -4.65 -19.99 -5.74
N ALA A 76 -4.64 -18.66 -5.84
CA ALA A 76 -5.52 -17.92 -6.75
C ALA A 76 -5.26 -18.26 -8.23
N ALA A 77 -3.99 -18.44 -8.63
CA ALA A 77 -3.62 -18.87 -9.97
C ALA A 77 -4.14 -20.29 -10.29
N GLN A 78 -4.07 -21.22 -9.32
CA GLN A 78 -4.59 -22.59 -9.46
C GLN A 78 -6.12 -22.65 -9.56
N HIS A 79 -6.82 -21.77 -8.84
CA HIS A 79 -8.30 -21.70 -8.86
C HIS A 79 -8.87 -20.74 -9.91
N MET A 80 -8.03 -20.13 -10.75
CA MET A 80 -8.41 -19.22 -11.84
C MET A 80 -9.18 -17.95 -11.40
N GLU A 81 -9.08 -17.55 -10.14
CA GLU A 81 -9.88 -16.46 -9.54
C GLU A 81 -9.37 -15.04 -9.84
N GLY A 82 -8.10 -14.89 -10.25
CA GLY A 82 -7.51 -13.56 -10.51
C GLY A 82 -7.09 -12.79 -9.25
N LEU A 83 -7.18 -11.46 -9.27
CA LEU A 83 -6.96 -10.64 -8.08
C LEU A 83 -8.06 -10.97 -7.07
N ARG A 84 -7.65 -11.27 -5.83
CA ARG A 84 -8.61 -11.75 -4.81
C ARG A 84 -9.57 -10.62 -4.43
N PRO A 85 -10.86 -10.94 -4.16
CA PRO A 85 -11.88 -9.93 -3.85
C PRO A 85 -11.47 -9.00 -2.69
N GLN A 86 -10.77 -9.53 -1.68
CA GLN A 86 -10.32 -8.79 -0.52
C GLN A 86 -9.25 -7.75 -0.88
N ALA A 87 -8.28 -8.12 -1.74
CA ALA A 87 -7.27 -7.18 -2.23
C ALA A 87 -7.91 -6.07 -3.08
N THR A 88 -8.82 -6.41 -4.00
CA THR A 88 -9.55 -5.43 -4.80
C THR A 88 -10.39 -4.51 -3.92
N ARG A 89 -11.10 -5.06 -2.92
CA ARG A 89 -11.84 -4.25 -1.93
C ARG A 89 -10.93 -3.26 -1.23
N PHE A 90 -9.75 -3.72 -0.76
CA PHE A 90 -8.78 -2.85 -0.10
C PHE A 90 -8.30 -1.72 -1.01
N LEU A 91 -7.98 -2.00 -2.28
CA LEU A 91 -7.57 -0.99 -3.24
C LEU A 91 -8.65 0.08 -3.45
N HIS A 92 -9.91 -0.33 -3.55
CA HIS A 92 -11.02 0.62 -3.62
C HIS A 92 -11.17 1.42 -2.32
N ARG A 93 -11.01 0.78 -1.15
CA ARG A 93 -11.16 1.46 0.15
C ARG A 93 -10.06 2.47 0.42
N ILE A 94 -8.82 2.15 0.09
CA ILE A 94 -7.72 3.10 0.27
C ILE A 94 -7.83 4.28 -0.71
N ALA A 95 -8.29 4.05 -1.94
CA ALA A 95 -8.58 5.12 -2.91
C ALA A 95 -9.71 6.05 -2.45
N HIS A 96 -10.73 5.50 -1.77
CA HIS A 96 -11.86 6.24 -1.20
C HIS A 96 -11.66 6.67 0.25
N ALA A 97 -10.47 6.53 0.82
CA ALA A 97 -10.25 6.82 2.23
C ALA A 97 -10.79 8.22 2.61
N GLY A 98 -11.78 8.24 3.51
CA GLY A 98 -12.49 9.47 3.93
C GLY A 98 -11.68 10.34 4.90
N LYS A 99 -10.64 9.78 5.51
CA LYS A 99 -9.72 10.48 6.43
C LYS A 99 -8.35 10.59 5.82
N PRO A 100 -7.53 11.58 6.20
CA PRO A 100 -6.12 11.62 5.86
C PRO A 100 -5.39 10.34 6.27
N LEU A 101 -4.50 9.88 5.38
CA LEU A 101 -3.67 8.69 5.57
C LEU A 101 -2.20 9.12 5.70
N VAL A 102 -1.55 8.64 6.75
CA VAL A 102 -0.11 8.78 6.95
C VAL A 102 0.51 7.38 6.92
N ALA A 103 1.66 7.22 6.29
CA ALA A 103 2.40 5.96 6.30
C ALA A 103 3.72 6.11 7.06
N ALA A 104 4.02 5.12 7.92
CA ALA A 104 5.29 4.97 8.63
C ALA A 104 6.03 3.77 8.03
N VAL A 105 7.04 4.03 7.20
CA VAL A 105 7.70 3.01 6.38
C VAL A 105 9.11 2.73 6.89
N GLU A 106 9.31 1.59 7.51
CA GLU A 106 10.63 1.06 7.87
C GLU A 106 10.95 -0.19 7.04
N GLY A 107 12.23 -0.38 6.71
CA GLY A 107 12.71 -1.52 5.93
C GLY A 107 12.13 -1.56 4.51
N VAL A 108 11.57 -2.71 4.10
CA VAL A 108 11.12 -2.90 2.72
C VAL A 108 9.63 -2.63 2.52
N ALA A 109 9.30 -1.96 1.41
CA ALA A 109 7.96 -1.75 0.89
C ALA A 109 7.89 -2.30 -0.54
N ILE A 110 7.26 -3.48 -0.74
CA ILE A 110 7.29 -4.19 -2.01
C ILE A 110 5.88 -4.33 -2.61
N GLY A 111 5.75 -4.17 -3.93
CA GLY A 111 4.47 -4.30 -4.64
C GLY A 111 3.42 -3.36 -4.07
N ILE A 112 2.31 -3.92 -3.55
CA ILE A 112 1.26 -3.13 -2.86
C ILE A 112 1.82 -2.31 -1.70
N GLY A 113 2.92 -2.74 -1.06
CA GLY A 113 3.59 -1.94 -0.02
C GLY A 113 4.11 -0.60 -0.54
N THR A 114 4.58 -0.55 -1.79
CA THR A 114 4.97 0.69 -2.46
C THR A 114 3.75 1.41 -3.02
N THR A 115 2.86 0.70 -3.71
CA THR A 115 1.78 1.34 -4.47
C THR A 115 0.67 1.88 -3.58
N MET A 116 0.43 1.30 -2.38
CA MET A 116 -0.52 1.89 -1.43
C MET A 116 -0.08 3.28 -0.93
N LEU A 117 1.22 3.59 -0.95
CA LEU A 117 1.74 4.90 -0.53
C LEU A 117 1.26 6.04 -1.45
N LEU A 118 0.93 5.74 -2.71
CA LEU A 118 0.33 6.69 -3.65
C LEU A 118 -1.05 7.19 -3.20
N HIS A 119 -1.68 6.48 -2.28
CA HIS A 119 -2.97 6.84 -1.68
C HIS A 119 -2.82 7.47 -0.29
N CYS A 120 -1.61 7.53 0.26
CA CYS A 120 -1.32 8.25 1.48
C CYS A 120 -1.17 9.75 1.22
N ASP A 121 -1.50 10.57 2.20
CA ASP A 121 -1.38 12.03 2.13
C ASP A 121 -0.02 12.51 2.67
N TYR A 122 0.61 11.66 3.51
CA TYR A 122 1.94 11.92 4.06
C TYR A 122 2.67 10.60 4.29
N VAL A 123 3.95 10.54 3.92
CA VAL A 123 4.77 9.34 4.06
C VAL A 123 6.09 9.71 4.75
N VAL A 124 6.35 9.07 5.89
CA VAL A 124 7.63 9.11 6.60
C VAL A 124 8.35 7.78 6.38
N ALA A 125 9.60 7.83 6.00
CA ALA A 125 10.40 6.64 5.74
C ALA A 125 11.71 6.63 6.51
N ALA A 126 12.19 5.43 6.86
CA ALA A 126 13.54 5.25 7.37
C ALA A 126 14.58 5.51 6.27
N ILE A 127 15.76 5.99 6.65
CA ILE A 127 16.87 6.26 5.71
C ILE A 127 17.32 5.02 4.94
N ASP A 128 17.15 3.85 5.50
CA ASP A 128 17.46 2.56 4.89
C ASP A 128 16.25 1.90 4.18
N ALA A 129 15.09 2.56 4.16
CA ALA A 129 13.90 2.03 3.50
C ALA A 129 14.13 1.79 2.00
N ARG A 130 13.48 0.74 1.47
CA ARG A 130 13.56 0.35 0.06
C ARG A 130 12.17 0.13 -0.51
N PHE A 131 11.92 0.71 -1.67
CA PHE A 131 10.65 0.66 -2.38
C PHE A 131 10.84 -0.06 -3.71
N ALA A 132 10.02 -1.07 -3.98
CA ALA A 132 10.11 -1.81 -5.26
C ALA A 132 8.75 -2.34 -5.71
N THR A 133 8.58 -2.45 -7.03
CA THR A 133 7.36 -2.95 -7.65
C THR A 133 7.70 -4.02 -8.70
N PRO A 134 8.07 -5.25 -8.29
CA PRO A 134 8.55 -6.29 -9.20
C PRO A 134 7.42 -6.98 -9.99
N PHE A 135 6.39 -6.25 -10.43
CA PHE A 135 5.25 -6.82 -11.14
C PHE A 135 5.65 -7.53 -12.42
N VAL A 136 6.38 -6.84 -13.31
CA VAL A 136 6.78 -7.38 -14.61
C VAL A 136 7.79 -8.52 -14.44
N ASN A 137 8.63 -8.47 -13.40
CA ASN A 137 9.54 -9.57 -13.08
C ASN A 137 8.79 -10.88 -12.73
N LEU A 138 7.52 -10.78 -12.32
CA LEU A 138 6.63 -11.91 -12.05
C LEU A 138 5.64 -12.17 -13.20
N GLY A 139 5.84 -11.55 -14.38
CA GLY A 139 4.94 -11.68 -15.53
C GLY A 139 3.61 -10.95 -15.35
N LEU A 140 3.52 -10.07 -14.34
CA LEU A 140 2.31 -9.33 -13.97
C LEU A 140 2.36 -7.87 -14.46
N VAL A 141 1.31 -7.11 -14.22
CA VAL A 141 1.19 -5.68 -14.50
C VAL A 141 1.04 -4.89 -13.18
N PRO A 142 1.25 -3.56 -13.20
CA PRO A 142 0.99 -2.69 -12.05
C PRO A 142 -0.46 -2.79 -11.54
N GLU A 143 -0.66 -2.42 -10.27
CA GLU A 143 -1.96 -2.38 -9.60
C GLU A 143 -2.10 -1.09 -8.75
N ALA A 144 -3.23 -0.90 -8.03
CA ALA A 144 -3.49 0.25 -7.17
C ALA A 144 -3.53 1.61 -7.92
N ALA A 145 -3.92 1.62 -9.18
CA ALA A 145 -3.81 2.78 -10.06
C ALA A 145 -2.39 3.33 -10.22
N SER A 146 -1.37 2.54 -9.88
CA SER A 146 0.04 2.98 -9.97
C SER A 146 0.45 3.33 -11.40
N SER A 147 -0.13 2.67 -12.43
CA SER A 147 0.11 3.03 -13.83
C SER A 147 -0.41 4.42 -14.22
N LEU A 148 -1.30 5.00 -13.41
CA LEU A 148 -1.80 6.37 -13.55
C LEU A 148 -1.06 7.34 -12.63
N LEU A 149 -0.89 6.97 -11.36
CA LEU A 149 -0.42 7.87 -10.32
C LEU A 149 1.11 8.06 -10.34
N VAL A 150 1.88 7.00 -10.58
CA VAL A 150 3.36 7.09 -10.61
C VAL A 150 3.85 8.00 -11.74
N PRO A 151 3.35 7.90 -13.01
CA PRO A 151 3.75 8.85 -14.06
C PRO A 151 3.38 10.30 -13.75
N ARG A 152 2.28 10.55 -13.03
CA ARG A 152 1.89 11.89 -12.59
C ARG A 152 2.81 12.44 -11.51
N LEU A 153 3.29 11.56 -10.63
CA LEU A 153 4.15 11.92 -9.53
C LEU A 153 5.59 12.20 -9.98
N MET A 154 6.19 11.29 -10.77
CA MET A 154 7.62 11.32 -11.06
C MET A 154 7.98 11.29 -12.56
N GLY A 155 6.98 11.45 -13.44
CA GLY A 155 7.15 11.41 -14.89
C GLY A 155 7.28 9.99 -15.45
N THR A 156 7.02 9.85 -16.76
CA THR A 156 6.91 8.54 -17.42
C THR A 156 8.19 7.71 -17.41
N ARG A 157 9.36 8.35 -17.48
CA ARG A 157 10.65 7.63 -17.51
C ARG A 157 10.96 6.97 -16.17
N ARG A 158 10.79 7.67 -15.04
CA ARG A 158 10.97 7.12 -13.71
C ARG A 158 9.88 6.08 -13.38
N ALA A 159 8.65 6.34 -13.85
CA ALA A 159 7.58 5.35 -13.75
C ALA A 159 7.93 4.04 -14.46
N PHE A 160 8.54 4.10 -15.65
CA PHE A 160 8.98 2.92 -16.37
C PHE A 160 10.09 2.15 -15.62
N GLU A 161 11.07 2.86 -15.06
CA GLU A 161 12.13 2.24 -14.24
C GLU A 161 11.54 1.50 -13.03
N LEU A 162 10.60 2.13 -12.31
CA LEU A 162 10.00 1.53 -11.11
C LEU A 162 9.02 0.41 -11.47
N LEU A 163 8.03 0.69 -12.34
CA LEU A 163 6.88 -0.21 -12.57
C LEU A 163 7.17 -1.32 -13.58
N VAL A 164 8.07 -1.10 -14.55
CA VAL A 164 8.36 -2.06 -15.63
C VAL A 164 9.71 -2.74 -15.41
N MET A 165 10.77 -1.97 -15.15
CA MET A 165 12.09 -2.55 -14.93
C MET A 165 12.24 -3.11 -13.50
N GLY A 166 11.35 -2.76 -12.57
CA GLY A 166 11.38 -3.19 -11.18
C GLY A 166 12.60 -2.68 -10.41
N ARG A 167 13.21 -1.57 -10.86
CA ARG A 167 14.36 -0.97 -10.16
C ARG A 167 13.91 -0.42 -8.82
N PRO A 168 14.53 -0.84 -7.71
CA PRO A 168 14.15 -0.33 -6.40
C PRO A 168 14.60 1.13 -6.22
N LEU A 169 13.82 1.91 -5.48
CA LEU A 169 14.18 3.22 -5.00
C LEU A 169 14.70 3.11 -3.55
N ASN A 170 15.74 3.87 -3.21
CA ASN A 170 16.10 4.14 -1.83
C ASN A 170 15.23 5.28 -1.26
N ALA A 171 15.39 5.59 0.05
CA ALA A 171 14.57 6.59 0.72
C ALA A 171 14.79 8.01 0.15
N ASP A 172 16.04 8.38 -0.15
CA ASP A 172 16.38 9.70 -0.68
C ASP A 172 15.83 9.89 -2.10
N ASP A 173 15.98 8.89 -2.96
CA ASP A 173 15.38 8.91 -4.31
C ASP A 173 13.85 8.98 -4.23
N ALA A 174 13.22 8.22 -3.33
CA ALA A 174 11.78 8.23 -3.12
C ALA A 174 11.29 9.62 -2.65
N LYS A 175 12.05 10.30 -1.78
CA LYS A 175 11.79 11.67 -1.35
C LYS A 175 11.97 12.66 -2.51
N ALA A 176 13.07 12.58 -3.24
CA ALA A 176 13.34 13.45 -4.39
C ALA A 176 12.26 13.33 -5.49
N LEU A 177 11.65 12.14 -5.65
CA LEU A 177 10.60 11.85 -6.60
C LEU A 177 9.18 12.11 -6.05
N GLY A 178 9.04 12.54 -4.80
CA GLY A 178 7.77 12.91 -4.18
C GLY A 178 6.94 11.74 -3.63
N LEU A 179 7.48 10.50 -3.61
CA LEU A 179 6.81 9.35 -2.99
C LEU A 179 6.86 9.41 -1.46
N VAL A 180 7.92 10.01 -0.90
CA VAL A 180 8.17 10.16 0.53
C VAL A 180 8.26 11.65 0.86
N ASN A 181 7.62 12.09 1.94
CA ASN A 181 7.67 13.46 2.42
C ASN A 181 8.89 13.69 3.31
N GLU A 182 9.20 12.74 4.19
CA GLU A 182 10.25 12.89 5.19
C GLU A 182 11.06 11.60 5.33
N VAL A 183 12.37 11.75 5.45
CA VAL A 183 13.30 10.65 5.70
C VAL A 183 13.99 10.92 7.03
N VAL A 184 13.92 9.92 7.92
CA VAL A 184 14.44 10.01 9.30
C VAL A 184 15.27 8.76 9.64
N PRO A 185 16.05 8.75 10.72
CA PRO A 185 16.73 7.55 11.20
C PRO A 185 15.73 6.41 11.48
N ALA A 186 16.19 5.16 11.33
CA ALA A 186 15.43 3.99 11.74
C ALA A 186 15.05 4.11 13.24
N GLY A 187 13.81 3.69 13.58
CA GLY A 187 13.25 3.84 14.93
C GLY A 187 12.62 5.20 15.23
N GLU A 188 12.85 6.24 14.41
CA GLU A 188 12.19 7.54 14.54
C GLU A 188 10.98 7.69 13.61
N VAL A 189 10.76 6.74 12.71
CA VAL A 189 9.73 6.80 11.65
C VAL A 189 8.32 6.90 12.23
N GLU A 190 7.98 6.00 13.14
CA GLU A 190 6.64 6.00 13.73
C GLU A 190 6.39 7.23 14.63
N PRO A 191 7.30 7.65 15.50
CA PRO A 191 7.17 8.92 16.24
C PRO A 191 6.90 10.11 15.32
N GLU A 192 7.65 10.27 14.21
CA GLU A 192 7.45 11.38 13.27
C GLU A 192 6.14 11.24 12.47
N ALA A 193 5.76 10.04 12.06
CA ALA A 193 4.47 9.80 11.41
C ALA A 193 3.30 10.13 12.34
N LEU A 194 3.37 9.75 13.61
CA LEU A 194 2.36 10.11 14.62
C LEU A 194 2.33 11.61 14.89
N LYS A 195 3.47 12.27 14.91
CA LYS A 195 3.55 13.73 15.03
C LYS A 195 2.87 14.42 13.85
N ALA A 196 3.14 14.00 12.61
CA ALA A 196 2.46 14.50 11.42
C ALA A 196 0.94 14.23 11.49
N ALA A 197 0.52 13.03 11.90
CA ALA A 197 -0.88 12.70 12.07
C ALA A 197 -1.58 13.57 13.11
N ARG A 198 -0.92 13.88 14.26
CA ARG A 198 -1.44 14.80 15.27
C ARG A 198 -1.57 16.22 14.75
N GLN A 199 -0.60 16.70 13.97
CA GLN A 199 -0.68 18.01 13.32
C GLN A 199 -1.89 18.09 12.39
N ILE A 200 -2.10 17.06 11.54
CA ILE A 200 -3.25 16.99 10.63
C ILE A 200 -4.56 16.91 11.43
N ALA A 201 -4.61 16.11 12.47
CA ALA A 201 -5.80 15.93 13.28
C ALA A 201 -6.22 17.19 14.06
N ALA A 202 -5.28 18.09 14.36
CA ALA A 202 -5.53 19.37 15.02
C ALA A 202 -6.18 20.42 14.09
N LEU A 203 -6.08 20.25 12.77
CA LEU A 203 -6.65 21.17 11.80
C LEU A 203 -8.19 21.06 11.70
N PRO A 204 -8.92 22.08 11.21
CA PRO A 204 -10.35 22.02 10.97
C PRO A 204 -10.74 20.90 10.01
N ALA A 205 -11.51 19.88 10.48
CA ALA A 205 -11.74 18.64 9.75
C ALA A 205 -12.35 18.82 8.36
N GLU A 206 -13.35 19.69 8.26
CA GLU A 206 -14.05 19.92 7.00
C GLU A 206 -13.16 20.62 5.97
N ALA A 207 -12.32 21.56 6.44
CA ALA A 207 -11.34 22.22 5.60
C ALA A 207 -10.28 21.23 5.08
N VAL A 208 -9.78 20.33 5.97
CA VAL A 208 -8.86 19.26 5.57
C VAL A 208 -9.51 18.34 4.54
N ALA A 209 -10.74 17.88 4.79
CA ALA A 209 -11.45 17.00 3.88
C ALA A 209 -11.72 17.66 2.50
N ALA A 210 -12.12 18.92 2.50
CA ALA A 210 -12.35 19.68 1.28
C ALA A 210 -11.05 19.90 0.47
N SER A 211 -9.98 20.34 1.14
CA SER A 211 -8.67 20.57 0.50
C SER A 211 -8.09 19.29 -0.06
N ARG A 212 -8.16 18.19 0.71
CA ARG A 212 -7.71 16.87 0.29
C ARG A 212 -8.44 16.39 -0.98
N ARG A 213 -9.76 16.59 -1.03
CA ARG A 213 -10.57 16.25 -2.21
C ARG A 213 -10.16 17.07 -3.45
N LEU A 214 -9.89 18.36 -3.27
CA LEU A 214 -9.41 19.22 -4.37
C LEU A 214 -8.02 18.80 -4.87
N ILE A 215 -7.10 18.47 -3.96
CA ILE A 215 -5.74 18.03 -4.29
C ILE A 215 -5.76 16.69 -5.02
N ARG A 216 -6.53 15.72 -4.54
CA ARG A 216 -6.60 14.37 -5.11
C ARG A 216 -7.34 14.28 -6.44
N GLY A 217 -8.21 15.25 -6.74
CA GLY A 217 -9.02 15.27 -7.97
C GLY A 217 -10.06 14.14 -8.00
N SER A 218 -10.25 13.54 -9.17
CA SER A 218 -11.32 12.57 -9.41
C SER A 218 -10.98 11.17 -8.88
N THR A 219 -11.58 10.79 -7.75
CA THR A 219 -11.50 9.41 -7.23
C THR A 219 -12.08 8.39 -8.22
N ALA A 220 -13.09 8.78 -9.01
CA ALA A 220 -13.68 7.90 -10.03
C ALA A 220 -12.68 7.53 -11.13
N GLU A 221 -11.75 8.42 -11.50
CA GLU A 221 -10.67 8.09 -12.45
C GLU A 221 -9.70 7.07 -11.85
N ILE A 222 -9.34 7.23 -10.58
CA ILE A 222 -8.45 6.30 -9.86
C ILE A 222 -9.09 4.92 -9.77
N VAL A 223 -10.35 4.84 -9.36
CA VAL A 223 -11.10 3.57 -9.23
C VAL A 223 -11.21 2.86 -10.58
N ARG A 224 -11.58 3.58 -11.63
CA ARG A 224 -11.62 3.00 -12.99
C ARG A 224 -10.26 2.44 -13.39
N ARG A 225 -9.15 3.11 -13.06
CA ARG A 225 -7.82 2.59 -13.35
C ARG A 225 -7.48 1.35 -12.52
N ILE A 226 -7.88 1.28 -11.24
CA ILE A 226 -7.76 0.08 -10.42
C ILE A 226 -8.48 -1.09 -11.09
N ASP A 227 -9.70 -0.89 -11.57
CA ASP A 227 -10.48 -1.94 -12.24
C ASP A 227 -9.85 -2.39 -13.56
N GLU A 228 -9.35 -1.44 -14.38
CA GLU A 228 -8.62 -1.74 -15.63
C GLU A 228 -7.35 -2.55 -15.35
N GLU A 229 -6.57 -2.16 -14.35
CA GLU A 229 -5.36 -2.88 -13.93
C GLU A 229 -5.72 -4.27 -13.38
N ALA A 230 -6.76 -4.41 -12.57
CA ALA A 230 -7.20 -5.67 -12.00
C ALA A 230 -7.59 -6.68 -13.08
N GLU A 231 -8.30 -6.25 -14.13
CA GLU A 231 -8.66 -7.11 -15.27
C GLU A 231 -7.43 -7.54 -16.08
N LEU A 232 -6.47 -6.64 -16.29
CA LEU A 232 -5.19 -6.98 -16.92
C LEU A 232 -4.37 -7.93 -16.06
N PHE A 233 -4.29 -7.66 -14.76
CA PHE A 233 -3.58 -8.48 -13.79
C PHE A 233 -4.13 -9.91 -13.76
N LYS A 234 -5.44 -10.07 -13.73
CA LYS A 234 -6.13 -11.37 -13.80
C LYS A 234 -5.77 -12.15 -15.07
N ARG A 235 -5.70 -11.46 -16.22
CA ARG A 235 -5.30 -12.11 -17.49
C ARG A 235 -3.83 -12.52 -17.44
N ARG A 236 -2.94 -11.65 -16.92
CA ARG A 236 -1.51 -11.94 -16.84
C ARG A 236 -1.20 -13.08 -15.87
N LEU A 237 -1.89 -13.13 -14.73
CA LEU A 237 -1.70 -14.19 -13.73
C LEU A 237 -1.92 -15.59 -14.31
N LYS A 238 -2.75 -15.72 -15.36
CA LYS A 238 -3.03 -16.99 -16.06
C LYS A 238 -2.05 -17.29 -17.18
N SER A 239 -1.13 -16.38 -17.52
CA SER A 239 -0.20 -16.53 -18.61
C SER A 239 0.93 -17.52 -18.29
N ASP A 240 1.49 -18.13 -19.31
CA ASP A 240 2.65 -19.02 -19.15
C ASP A 240 3.89 -18.26 -18.68
N GLU A 241 4.04 -16.97 -19.04
CA GLU A 241 5.12 -16.11 -18.54
C GLU A 241 5.02 -15.93 -17.01
N ALA A 242 3.83 -15.68 -16.47
CA ALA A 242 3.65 -15.56 -15.03
C ALA A 242 3.93 -16.88 -14.31
N LYS A 243 3.44 -18.01 -14.84
CA LYS A 243 3.73 -19.34 -14.26
C LYS A 243 5.24 -19.60 -14.21
N ALA A 244 5.94 -19.42 -15.33
CA ALA A 244 7.39 -19.61 -15.40
C ALA A 244 8.14 -18.67 -14.44
N ALA A 245 7.72 -17.40 -14.33
CA ALA A 245 8.34 -16.43 -13.42
C ALA A 245 8.14 -16.83 -11.93
N PHE A 246 6.95 -17.30 -11.56
CA PHE A 246 6.68 -17.82 -10.20
C PHE A 246 7.52 -19.07 -9.90
N GLU A 247 7.58 -20.03 -10.81
CA GLU A 247 8.42 -21.24 -10.65
C GLU A 247 9.88 -20.86 -10.44
N ALA A 248 10.43 -19.96 -11.28
CA ALA A 248 11.78 -19.46 -11.14
C ALA A 248 12.03 -18.70 -9.83
N PHE A 249 11.04 -17.97 -9.32
CA PHE A 249 11.13 -17.26 -8.04
C PHE A 249 11.21 -18.24 -6.86
N PHE A 250 10.41 -19.29 -6.84
CA PHE A 250 10.40 -20.26 -5.75
C PHE A 250 11.61 -21.18 -5.76
N SER A 251 12.12 -21.56 -6.95
CA SER A 251 13.34 -22.38 -7.07
C SER A 251 14.62 -21.68 -6.60
N ARG A 252 14.63 -20.33 -6.53
CA ARG A 252 15.76 -19.55 -6.00
C ARG A 252 15.75 -19.43 -4.46
N LYS A 253 14.65 -19.78 -3.81
CA LYS A 253 14.47 -19.67 -2.36
C LYS A 253 14.59 -21.00 -1.62
N GLY A 254 14.69 -22.13 -2.33
CA GLY A 254 15.03 -23.45 -1.81
C GLY A 254 16.52 -23.72 -1.97
#